data_70c7c391a3aceea3524b3a56e5ad139e
#
_entry.id   70c7c391a3aceea3524b3a56e5ad139e
#
_cell.length_a   1.000
_cell.length_b   1.000
_cell.length_c   1.000
_cell.angle_alpha   90.00
_cell.angle_beta   90.00
_cell.angle_gamma   90.00
#
_symmetry.space_group_name_H-M   'P 1'
#
loop_
_entity.id
_entity.type
_entity.pdbx_description
1 polymer ?
#
loop_
_entity_poly.entity_id
_entity_poly.type
_entity_poly.pdbx_seq_one_letter_code
_entity_poly.pdbx_strand_id
1 'polypeptide(L)'
;MEIKLIALDLDGTTLGKGAVLTDETKYTLEAAIERGVHVVIATGRTFSAVPEKVFAIKGLEYMINSNGAHVTRLKDKKIIYSNCPDGKAVEEIELFLRQHSRYPIEVFTQGQAYIDRKVYEDVRDNGSDYLDAGYIVGTRIPVDDIYGFLHEHRSQIENINVQFRDLDDKAAMKEKLSGFKEITVTTSTTHNLEIGGRTTSKADAIANLCKLLSISEENVMAVRQLLILRSCKNWTQQK
;
A
#
# COMPACT_ATOMS: atom_id res chain seq x y z
N MET A 1 14.87 -16.00 21.57
CA MET A 1 13.64 -15.34 21.04
C MET A 1 13.23 -16.13 19.80
N GLU A 2 12.07 -16.70 19.82
CA GLU A 2 11.52 -17.50 18.70
C GLU A 2 10.73 -16.57 17.78
N ILE A 3 11.06 -16.51 16.49
CA ILE A 3 10.29 -15.75 15.50
C ILE A 3 9.15 -16.62 14.99
N LYS A 4 7.91 -16.11 15.11
CA LYS A 4 6.68 -16.78 14.67
C LYS A 4 6.03 -16.12 13.47
N LEU A 5 6.34 -14.84 13.22
CA LEU A 5 5.84 -14.11 12.08
C LEU A 5 6.97 -13.24 11.48
N ILE A 6 7.10 -13.30 10.16
CA ILE A 6 7.98 -12.43 9.38
C ILE A 6 7.12 -11.59 8.44
N ALA A 7 7.11 -10.26 8.63
CA ALA A 7 6.47 -9.32 7.74
C ALA A 7 7.51 -8.68 6.81
N LEU A 8 7.30 -8.81 5.51
CA LEU A 8 8.23 -8.36 4.47
C LEU A 8 7.58 -7.29 3.61
N ASP A 9 8.28 -6.18 3.43
CA ASP A 9 7.91 -5.24 2.37
C ASP A 9 8.09 -5.91 1.00
N LEU A 10 7.35 -5.47 0.00
CA LEU A 10 7.37 -6.07 -1.33
C LEU A 10 8.46 -5.45 -2.20
N ASP A 11 8.33 -4.17 -2.49
CA ASP A 11 9.19 -3.46 -3.46
C ASP A 11 10.56 -3.13 -2.87
N GLY A 12 11.62 -3.57 -3.54
CA GLY A 12 12.99 -3.39 -3.07
C GLY A 12 13.38 -4.28 -1.87
N THR A 13 12.50 -5.18 -1.41
CA THR A 13 12.74 -6.12 -0.30
C THR A 13 12.51 -7.56 -0.76
N THR A 14 11.25 -7.97 -0.92
CA THR A 14 10.90 -9.31 -1.44
C THR A 14 11.13 -9.39 -2.95
N LEU A 15 10.82 -8.30 -3.65
CA LEU A 15 11.12 -8.13 -5.07
C LEU A 15 12.37 -7.26 -5.23
N GLY A 16 13.35 -7.77 -5.95
CA GLY A 16 14.54 -7.04 -6.35
C GLY A 16 14.29 -6.05 -7.49
N LYS A 17 15.37 -5.49 -8.06
CA LYS A 17 15.33 -4.56 -9.18
C LYS A 17 14.52 -5.16 -10.35
N GLY A 18 13.65 -4.35 -10.95
CA GLY A 18 12.74 -4.79 -12.01
C GLY A 18 11.60 -5.68 -11.51
N ALA A 19 11.24 -5.56 -10.24
CA ALA A 19 10.20 -6.35 -9.57
C ALA A 19 10.43 -7.87 -9.69
N VAL A 20 11.67 -8.34 -9.64
CA VAL A 20 12.01 -9.76 -9.78
C VAL A 20 11.93 -10.45 -8.41
N LEU A 21 11.14 -11.53 -8.32
CA LEU A 21 11.23 -12.51 -7.23
C LEU A 21 12.25 -13.57 -7.65
N THR A 22 13.39 -13.64 -6.96
CA THR A 22 14.39 -14.65 -7.23
C THR A 22 13.98 -16.01 -6.66
N ASP A 23 14.45 -17.11 -7.27
CA ASP A 23 14.20 -18.45 -6.75
C ASP A 23 14.77 -18.61 -5.34
N GLU A 24 15.94 -18.04 -5.06
CA GLU A 24 16.55 -18.05 -3.72
C GLU A 24 15.65 -17.39 -2.68
N THR A 25 15.11 -16.21 -2.97
CA THR A 25 14.15 -15.53 -2.07
C THR A 25 12.92 -16.41 -1.87
N LYS A 26 12.33 -16.92 -2.96
CA LYS A 26 11.15 -17.78 -2.90
C LYS A 26 11.41 -19.02 -2.02
N TYR A 27 12.47 -19.77 -2.28
CA TYR A 27 12.79 -20.98 -1.50
C TYR A 27 13.09 -20.67 -0.03
N THR A 28 13.74 -19.54 0.25
CA THR A 28 14.01 -19.13 1.64
C THR A 28 12.71 -18.84 2.41
N LEU A 29 11.75 -18.17 1.76
CA LEU A 29 10.45 -17.91 2.38
C LEU A 29 9.64 -19.20 2.58
N GLU A 30 9.61 -20.07 1.57
CA GLU A 30 8.95 -21.38 1.67
C GLU A 30 9.56 -22.24 2.80
N ALA A 31 10.89 -22.25 2.94
CA ALA A 31 11.56 -22.96 4.02
C ALA A 31 11.27 -22.38 5.42
N ALA A 32 11.05 -21.06 5.53
CA ALA A 32 10.59 -20.45 6.78
C ALA A 32 9.16 -20.89 7.11
N ILE A 33 8.28 -20.93 6.12
CA ILE A 33 6.88 -21.37 6.26
C ILE A 33 6.82 -22.85 6.69
N GLU A 34 7.61 -23.72 6.07
CA GLU A 34 7.70 -25.13 6.42
C GLU A 34 8.16 -25.37 7.87
N ARG A 35 8.88 -24.42 8.46
CA ARG A 35 9.28 -24.43 9.89
C ARG A 35 8.22 -23.85 10.82
N GLY A 36 7.02 -23.52 10.31
CA GLY A 36 5.91 -22.98 11.10
C GLY A 36 5.96 -21.48 11.32
N VAL A 37 6.78 -20.74 10.56
CA VAL A 37 6.80 -19.27 10.63
C VAL A 37 5.77 -18.71 9.65
N HIS A 38 4.88 -17.83 10.13
CA HIS A 38 3.98 -17.09 9.25
C HIS A 38 4.77 -16.04 8.47
N VAL A 39 4.80 -16.17 7.15
CA VAL A 39 5.35 -15.15 6.24
C VAL A 39 4.22 -14.29 5.72
N VAL A 40 4.37 -12.97 5.81
CA VAL A 40 3.36 -11.98 5.41
C VAL A 40 4.01 -10.93 4.52
N ILE A 41 3.45 -10.70 3.35
CA ILE A 41 3.86 -9.59 2.49
C ILE A 41 3.04 -8.35 2.88
N ALA A 42 3.73 -7.22 3.13
CA ALA A 42 3.11 -5.95 3.52
C ALA A 42 3.50 -4.85 2.52
N THR A 43 2.57 -4.44 1.67
CA THR A 43 2.83 -3.53 0.55
C THR A 43 1.89 -2.33 0.49
N GLY A 44 2.35 -1.24 -0.16
CA GLY A 44 1.48 -0.13 -0.57
C GLY A 44 0.64 -0.43 -1.80
N ARG A 45 0.95 -1.51 -2.53
CA ARG A 45 0.18 -1.90 -3.71
C ARG A 45 -1.24 -2.35 -3.34
N THR A 46 -2.19 -2.09 -4.23
CA THR A 46 -3.50 -2.76 -4.20
C THR A 46 -3.32 -4.27 -4.42
N PHE A 47 -4.33 -5.06 -4.06
CA PHE A 47 -4.26 -6.51 -4.23
C PHE A 47 -4.02 -6.92 -5.68
N SER A 48 -4.69 -6.29 -6.64
CA SER A 48 -4.54 -6.56 -8.07
C SER A 48 -3.19 -6.17 -8.67
N ALA A 49 -2.50 -5.17 -8.07
CA ALA A 49 -1.20 -4.71 -8.54
C ALA A 49 -0.02 -5.55 -8.01
N VAL A 50 -0.28 -6.56 -7.19
CA VAL A 50 0.75 -7.50 -6.73
C VAL A 50 1.07 -8.48 -7.86
N PRO A 51 2.35 -8.66 -8.23
CA PRO A 51 2.73 -9.61 -9.27
C PRO A 51 2.33 -11.05 -8.94
N GLU A 52 1.78 -11.76 -9.93
CA GLU A 52 1.26 -13.13 -9.78
C GLU A 52 2.29 -14.10 -9.16
N LYS A 53 3.57 -13.95 -9.48
CA LYS A 53 4.65 -14.75 -8.91
C LYS A 53 4.78 -14.69 -7.39
N VAL A 54 4.27 -13.64 -6.74
CA VAL A 54 4.24 -13.53 -5.27
C VAL A 54 3.24 -14.52 -4.70
N PHE A 55 2.10 -14.70 -5.35
CA PHE A 55 1.08 -15.68 -4.96
C PHE A 55 1.53 -17.14 -5.19
N ALA A 56 2.60 -17.35 -5.98
CA ALA A 56 3.20 -18.66 -6.20
C ALA A 56 4.17 -19.12 -5.08
N ILE A 57 4.38 -18.31 -4.03
CA ILE A 57 5.10 -18.70 -2.81
C ILE A 57 4.23 -19.70 -2.04
N LYS A 58 4.69 -20.94 -1.93
CA LYS A 58 3.94 -22.01 -1.27
C LYS A 58 3.75 -21.72 0.21
N GLY A 59 2.51 -21.82 0.69
CA GLY A 59 2.17 -21.62 2.09
C GLY A 59 2.06 -20.16 2.51
N LEU A 60 2.17 -19.17 1.60
CA LEU A 60 1.85 -17.78 1.88
C LEU A 60 0.34 -17.66 2.17
N GLU A 61 -0.02 -17.30 3.41
CA GLU A 61 -1.42 -17.30 3.86
C GLU A 61 -2.06 -15.92 3.89
N TYR A 62 -1.27 -14.88 4.17
CA TYR A 62 -1.77 -13.52 4.41
C TYR A 62 -0.98 -12.48 3.64
N MET A 63 -1.67 -11.43 3.25
CA MET A 63 -1.08 -10.26 2.61
C MET A 63 -1.70 -8.98 3.18
N ILE A 64 -0.86 -7.97 3.40
CA ILE A 64 -1.24 -6.63 3.81
C ILE A 64 -1.10 -5.73 2.59
N ASN A 65 -2.21 -5.11 2.16
CA ASN A 65 -2.32 -4.29 0.96
C ASN A 65 -2.61 -2.82 1.30
N SER A 66 -2.45 -1.94 0.32
CA SER A 66 -2.83 -0.52 0.39
C SER A 66 -2.32 0.13 1.68
N ASN A 67 -1.02 -0.09 2.00
CA ASN A 67 -0.33 0.43 3.20
C ASN A 67 -0.93 0.00 4.55
N GLY A 68 -1.67 -1.11 4.59
CA GLY A 68 -2.30 -1.61 5.80
C GLY A 68 -3.79 -1.35 5.88
N ALA A 69 -4.40 -0.82 4.81
CA ALA A 69 -5.85 -0.68 4.73
C ALA A 69 -6.56 -2.03 4.84
N HIS A 70 -5.96 -3.08 4.28
CA HIS A 70 -6.51 -4.42 4.35
C HIS A 70 -5.47 -5.49 4.73
N VAL A 71 -5.91 -6.49 5.49
CA VAL A 71 -5.26 -7.80 5.59
C VAL A 71 -6.13 -8.82 4.88
N THR A 72 -5.59 -9.42 3.83
CA THR A 72 -6.28 -10.41 3.01
C THR A 72 -5.76 -11.81 3.31
N ARG A 73 -6.67 -12.74 3.60
CA ARG A 73 -6.36 -14.18 3.66
C ARG A 73 -6.41 -14.75 2.25
N LEU A 74 -5.28 -15.31 1.78
CA LEU A 74 -5.09 -15.63 0.37
C LEU A 74 -5.91 -16.84 -0.12
N LYS A 75 -6.14 -17.85 0.73
CA LYS A 75 -6.84 -19.08 0.36
C LYS A 75 -8.27 -18.86 -0.17
N ASP A 76 -8.95 -17.82 0.30
CA ASP A 76 -10.33 -17.47 -0.06
C ASP A 76 -10.48 -16.00 -0.47
N LYS A 77 -9.36 -15.27 -0.56
CA LYS A 77 -9.31 -13.83 -0.87
C LYS A 77 -10.16 -12.98 0.06
N LYS A 78 -10.39 -13.45 1.28
CA LYS A 78 -11.22 -12.74 2.26
C LYS A 78 -10.42 -11.67 3.00
N ILE A 79 -10.96 -10.46 3.04
CA ILE A 79 -10.45 -9.40 3.91
C ILE A 79 -10.82 -9.78 5.35
N ILE A 80 -9.81 -9.99 6.20
CA ILE A 80 -9.96 -10.38 7.61
C ILE A 80 -9.70 -9.23 8.58
N TYR A 81 -9.14 -8.14 8.09
CA TYR A 81 -8.95 -6.88 8.80
C TYR A 81 -9.05 -5.72 7.80
N SER A 82 -9.68 -4.63 8.22
CA SER A 82 -9.81 -3.40 7.43
C SER A 82 -9.59 -2.18 8.33
N ASN A 83 -8.80 -1.23 7.84
CA ASN A 83 -8.53 0.07 8.45
C ASN A 83 -8.46 1.14 7.35
N CYS A 84 -9.60 1.37 6.72
CA CYS A 84 -9.78 2.34 5.65
C CYS A 84 -10.16 3.72 6.21
N PRO A 85 -9.99 4.81 5.44
CA PRO A 85 -10.50 6.11 5.84
C PRO A 85 -12.02 6.10 5.94
N ASP A 86 -12.54 6.84 6.90
CA ASP A 86 -13.99 7.06 7.03
C ASP A 86 -14.54 7.86 5.85
N GLY A 87 -15.77 7.57 5.44
CA GLY A 87 -16.38 8.22 4.26
C GLY A 87 -16.52 9.74 4.39
N LYS A 88 -16.67 10.29 5.62
CA LYS A 88 -16.67 11.75 5.84
C LYS A 88 -15.28 12.34 5.67
N ALA A 89 -14.25 11.65 6.18
CA ALA A 89 -12.88 12.06 5.99
C ALA A 89 -12.51 12.04 4.49
N VAL A 90 -12.97 11.04 3.73
CA VAL A 90 -12.79 10.99 2.27
C VAL A 90 -13.48 12.19 1.60
N GLU A 91 -14.71 12.54 1.97
CA GLU A 91 -15.43 13.69 1.43
C GLU A 91 -14.70 15.01 1.72
N GLU A 92 -14.20 15.19 2.94
CA GLU A 92 -13.41 16.38 3.30
C GLU A 92 -12.12 16.47 2.47
N ILE A 93 -11.42 15.36 2.29
CA ILE A 93 -10.21 15.31 1.48
C ILE A 93 -10.50 15.50 -0.01
N GLU A 94 -11.58 14.94 -0.53
CA GLU A 94 -12.03 15.17 -1.91
C GLU A 94 -12.24 16.66 -2.16
N LEU A 95 -13.04 17.34 -1.33
CA LEU A 95 -13.30 18.77 -1.45
C LEU A 95 -12.02 19.60 -1.36
N PHE A 96 -11.14 19.25 -0.44
CA PHE A 96 -9.86 19.91 -0.28
C PHE A 96 -8.96 19.73 -1.52
N LEU A 97 -8.83 18.51 -2.04
CA LEU A 97 -8.02 18.24 -3.23
C LEU A 97 -8.57 18.92 -4.48
N ARG A 98 -9.89 18.93 -4.69
CA ARG A 98 -10.51 19.67 -5.81
C ARG A 98 -10.16 21.16 -5.80
N GLN A 99 -10.03 21.76 -4.63
CA GLN A 99 -9.77 23.20 -4.49
C GLN A 99 -8.27 23.53 -4.54
N HIS A 100 -7.42 22.64 -4.07
CA HIS A 100 -6.02 22.94 -3.79
C HIS A 100 -5.00 22.12 -4.58
N SER A 101 -5.44 21.08 -5.28
CA SER A 101 -4.53 20.24 -6.09
C SER A 101 -4.80 20.41 -7.58
N ARG A 102 -3.70 20.61 -8.34
CA ARG A 102 -3.68 20.53 -9.81
C ARG A 102 -3.07 19.19 -10.29
N TYR A 103 -2.69 18.36 -9.36
CA TYR A 103 -1.98 17.12 -9.61
C TYR A 103 -2.95 15.94 -9.75
N PRO A 104 -2.61 14.94 -10.58
CA PRO A 104 -3.43 13.76 -10.72
C PRO A 104 -3.53 12.99 -9.42
N ILE A 105 -4.71 12.41 -9.19
CA ILE A 105 -4.93 11.48 -8.09
C ILE A 105 -5.20 10.08 -8.63
N GLU A 106 -4.86 9.09 -7.83
CA GLU A 106 -5.27 7.71 -8.00
C GLU A 106 -6.15 7.32 -6.81
N VAL A 107 -7.16 6.53 -7.05
CA VAL A 107 -8.12 6.07 -6.04
C VAL A 107 -8.01 4.56 -5.91
N PHE A 108 -7.71 4.09 -4.70
CA PHE A 108 -7.62 2.66 -4.41
C PHE A 108 -8.89 2.22 -3.70
N THR A 109 -9.59 1.28 -4.30
CA THR A 109 -10.82 0.70 -3.76
C THR A 109 -11.03 -0.71 -4.30
N GLN A 110 -11.62 -1.59 -3.50
CA GLN A 110 -11.92 -2.98 -3.86
C GLN A 110 -10.71 -3.77 -4.40
N GLY A 111 -9.53 -3.49 -3.86
CA GLY A 111 -8.28 -4.11 -4.28
C GLY A 111 -7.76 -3.65 -5.64
N GLN A 112 -8.33 -2.63 -6.24
CA GLN A 112 -7.98 -2.06 -7.54
C GLN A 112 -7.49 -0.61 -7.39
N ALA A 113 -6.77 -0.11 -8.40
CA ALA A 113 -6.33 1.28 -8.46
C ALA A 113 -6.91 1.95 -9.72
N TYR A 114 -7.52 3.09 -9.53
CA TYR A 114 -8.18 3.87 -10.58
C TYR A 114 -7.48 5.20 -10.78
N ILE A 115 -7.51 5.69 -12.02
CA ILE A 115 -6.88 6.96 -12.42
C ILE A 115 -7.77 7.66 -13.46
N ASP A 116 -7.67 9.00 -13.56
CA ASP A 116 -8.35 9.75 -14.62
C ASP A 116 -7.90 9.27 -16.01
N ARG A 117 -8.87 9.07 -16.92
CA ARG A 117 -8.62 8.54 -18.27
C ARG A 117 -7.63 9.41 -19.06
N LYS A 118 -7.74 10.74 -18.95
CA LYS A 118 -6.85 11.64 -19.69
C LYS A 118 -5.42 11.51 -19.21
N VAL A 119 -5.21 11.36 -17.89
CA VAL A 119 -3.88 11.12 -17.31
C VAL A 119 -3.34 9.76 -17.74
N TYR A 120 -4.17 8.71 -17.71
CA TYR A 120 -3.80 7.37 -18.15
C TYR A 120 -3.35 7.35 -19.62
N GLU A 121 -4.15 7.99 -20.50
CA GLU A 121 -3.85 8.04 -21.95
C GLU A 121 -2.59 8.87 -22.22
N ASP A 122 -2.42 10.00 -21.55
CA ASP A 122 -1.21 10.83 -21.68
C ASP A 122 0.04 10.05 -21.28
N VAL A 123 0.01 9.38 -20.13
CA VAL A 123 1.13 8.54 -19.64
C VAL A 123 1.41 7.37 -20.59
N ARG A 124 0.38 6.72 -21.14
CA ARG A 124 0.52 5.62 -22.10
C ARG A 124 1.17 6.08 -23.41
N ASP A 125 0.73 7.22 -23.95
CA ASP A 125 1.08 7.66 -25.30
C ASP A 125 2.37 8.52 -25.33
N ASN A 126 2.61 9.30 -24.29
CA ASN A 126 3.72 10.25 -24.19
C ASN A 126 4.79 9.88 -23.15
N GLY A 127 4.50 8.90 -22.29
CA GLY A 127 5.34 8.60 -21.13
C GLY A 127 5.22 9.64 -20.02
N SER A 128 6.11 9.57 -19.03
CA SER A 128 6.17 10.55 -17.94
C SER A 128 7.59 10.65 -17.39
N ASP A 129 7.97 11.83 -16.94
CA ASP A 129 9.28 12.10 -16.31
C ASP A 129 9.25 11.88 -14.78
N TYR A 130 8.08 11.68 -14.18
CA TYR A 130 7.89 11.48 -12.74
C TYR A 130 6.99 10.29 -12.35
N LEU A 131 6.25 9.72 -13.31
CA LEU A 131 5.45 8.51 -13.13
C LEU A 131 6.11 7.33 -13.84
N ASP A 132 6.06 6.15 -13.24
CA ASP A 132 6.43 4.92 -13.93
C ASP A 132 5.31 4.52 -14.90
N ALA A 133 5.49 4.86 -16.18
CA ALA A 133 4.49 4.63 -17.23
C ALA A 133 4.13 3.14 -17.36
N GLY A 134 5.12 2.24 -17.30
CA GLY A 134 4.87 0.79 -17.38
C GLY A 134 4.00 0.29 -16.23
N TYR A 135 4.27 0.81 -15.01
CA TYR A 135 3.49 0.45 -13.84
C TYR A 135 2.07 1.01 -13.87
N ILE A 136 1.91 2.30 -14.25
CA ILE A 136 0.58 2.92 -14.38
C ILE A 136 -0.27 2.19 -15.41
N VAL A 137 0.25 2.02 -16.63
CA VAL A 137 -0.50 1.38 -17.73
C VAL A 137 -0.83 -0.10 -17.41
N GLY A 138 0.08 -0.79 -16.74
CA GLY A 138 -0.09 -2.20 -16.40
C GLY A 138 -1.01 -2.48 -15.20
N THR A 139 -1.33 -1.47 -14.36
CA THR A 139 -1.99 -1.73 -13.08
C THR A 139 -3.16 -0.80 -12.74
N ARG A 140 -3.39 0.29 -13.51
CA ARG A 140 -4.48 1.23 -13.26
C ARG A 140 -5.65 1.01 -14.20
N ILE A 141 -6.84 1.27 -13.71
CA ILE A 141 -8.09 1.26 -14.46
C ILE A 141 -8.49 2.71 -14.74
N PRO A 142 -8.59 3.14 -16.01
CA PRO A 142 -8.97 4.50 -16.33
C PRO A 142 -10.47 4.74 -16.13
N VAL A 143 -10.83 5.87 -15.49
CA VAL A 143 -12.20 6.37 -15.32
C VAL A 143 -12.32 7.80 -15.87
N ASP A 144 -13.50 8.18 -16.33
CA ASP A 144 -13.69 9.47 -17.03
C ASP A 144 -13.71 10.68 -16.09
N ASP A 145 -14.13 10.50 -14.83
CA ASP A 145 -14.11 11.48 -13.75
C ASP A 145 -13.63 10.81 -12.46
N ILE A 146 -12.37 10.94 -12.16
CA ILE A 146 -11.77 10.31 -10.97
C ILE A 146 -12.32 10.88 -9.66
N TYR A 147 -12.70 12.14 -9.64
CA TYR A 147 -13.28 12.74 -8.44
C TYR A 147 -14.73 12.34 -8.23
N GLY A 148 -15.54 12.27 -9.30
CA GLY A 148 -16.89 11.68 -9.24
C GLY A 148 -16.84 10.23 -8.78
N PHE A 149 -15.89 9.45 -9.32
CA PHE A 149 -15.64 8.08 -8.88
C PHE A 149 -15.26 8.01 -7.38
N LEU A 150 -14.37 8.87 -6.91
CA LEU A 150 -13.99 8.96 -5.49
C LEU A 150 -15.21 9.25 -4.61
N HIS A 151 -16.05 10.19 -5.02
CA HIS A 151 -17.26 10.57 -4.30
C HIS A 151 -18.26 9.41 -4.18
N GLU A 152 -18.52 8.72 -5.28
CA GLU A 152 -19.44 7.58 -5.32
C GLU A 152 -18.97 6.41 -4.44
N HIS A 153 -17.65 6.19 -4.36
CA HIS A 153 -17.05 5.06 -3.63
C HIS A 153 -16.50 5.45 -2.25
N ARG A 154 -16.77 6.67 -1.74
CA ARG A 154 -16.13 7.23 -0.54
C ARG A 154 -16.17 6.35 0.72
N SER A 155 -17.13 5.45 0.84
CA SER A 155 -17.25 4.50 1.97
C SER A 155 -16.39 3.24 1.81
N GLN A 156 -15.70 3.07 0.67
CA GLN A 156 -14.93 1.86 0.33
C GLN A 156 -13.48 2.19 -0.09
N ILE A 157 -13.04 3.43 0.15
CA ILE A 157 -11.69 3.87 -0.23
C ILE A 157 -10.65 3.25 0.68
N GLU A 158 -9.66 2.61 0.09
CA GLU A 158 -8.49 2.06 0.77
C GLU A 158 -7.39 3.12 0.93
N ASN A 159 -7.16 3.89 -0.13
CA ASN A 159 -6.12 4.91 -0.19
C ASN A 159 -6.42 5.91 -1.31
N ILE A 160 -6.00 7.17 -1.14
CA ILE A 160 -5.94 8.18 -2.20
C ILE A 160 -4.46 8.53 -2.39
N ASN A 161 -3.97 8.37 -3.60
CA ASN A 161 -2.58 8.65 -3.95
C ASN A 161 -2.53 9.90 -4.83
N VAL A 162 -1.81 10.93 -4.39
CA VAL A 162 -1.63 12.18 -5.14
C VAL A 162 -0.21 12.17 -5.72
N GLN A 163 -0.09 12.39 -7.03
CA GLN A 163 1.18 12.33 -7.76
C GLN A 163 1.68 13.74 -8.07
N PHE A 164 2.90 14.06 -7.66
CA PHE A 164 3.49 15.39 -7.80
C PHE A 164 4.66 15.38 -8.77
N ARG A 165 4.65 16.29 -9.74
CA ARG A 165 5.82 16.58 -10.56
C ARG A 165 6.81 17.48 -9.82
N ASP A 166 6.28 18.47 -9.09
CA ASP A 166 7.04 19.42 -8.30
C ASP A 166 7.12 18.98 -6.84
N LEU A 167 8.34 18.93 -6.29
CA LEU A 167 8.57 18.45 -4.91
C LEU A 167 8.28 19.52 -3.86
N ASP A 168 8.34 20.80 -4.20
CA ASP A 168 7.97 21.89 -3.30
C ASP A 168 6.45 21.92 -3.12
N ASP A 169 5.70 21.73 -4.21
CA ASP A 169 4.24 21.57 -4.13
C ASP A 169 3.85 20.32 -3.32
N LYS A 170 4.60 19.22 -3.45
CA LYS A 170 4.40 18.02 -2.62
C LYS A 170 4.60 18.34 -1.14
N ALA A 171 5.68 19.06 -0.80
CA ALA A 171 5.98 19.44 0.59
C ALA A 171 4.89 20.34 1.17
N ALA A 172 4.47 21.36 0.41
CA ALA A 172 3.40 22.27 0.79
C ALA A 172 2.05 21.54 0.97
N MET A 173 1.74 20.58 0.08
CA MET A 173 0.53 19.77 0.20
C MET A 173 0.57 18.88 1.44
N LYS A 174 1.71 18.27 1.72
CA LYS A 174 1.89 17.44 2.93
C LYS A 174 1.66 18.25 4.21
N GLU A 175 2.16 19.47 4.27
CA GLU A 175 1.93 20.37 5.40
C GLU A 175 0.44 20.69 5.57
N LYS A 176 -0.25 21.05 4.50
CA LYS A 176 -1.70 21.33 4.55
C LYS A 176 -2.51 20.10 5.00
N LEU A 177 -2.18 18.91 4.46
CA LEU A 177 -2.85 17.66 4.82
C LEU A 177 -2.60 17.23 6.27
N SER A 178 -1.51 17.67 6.90
CA SER A 178 -1.21 17.38 8.31
C SER A 178 -2.23 17.96 9.30
N GLY A 179 -3.04 18.95 8.86
CA GLY A 179 -4.13 19.51 9.63
C GLY A 179 -5.35 18.59 9.79
N PHE A 180 -5.49 17.59 8.94
CA PHE A 180 -6.60 16.63 8.99
C PHE A 180 -6.29 15.50 10.00
N LYS A 181 -7.13 15.36 11.03
CA LYS A 181 -6.88 14.40 12.14
C LYS A 181 -7.34 12.98 11.84
N GLU A 182 -8.26 12.82 10.89
CA GLU A 182 -8.91 11.54 10.60
C GLU A 182 -8.23 10.79 9.43
N ILE A 183 -7.04 11.25 9.03
CA ILE A 183 -6.23 10.63 7.99
C ILE A 183 -4.78 10.43 8.42
N THR A 184 -4.10 9.51 7.73
CA THR A 184 -2.64 9.43 7.67
C THR A 184 -2.15 9.90 6.31
N VAL A 185 -0.99 10.56 6.27
CA VAL A 185 -0.32 10.95 5.02
C VAL A 185 1.06 10.33 4.99
N THR A 186 1.29 9.50 4.01
CA THR A 186 2.56 8.77 3.84
C THR A 186 3.15 9.01 2.45
N THR A 187 4.33 8.46 2.19
CA THR A 187 4.98 8.50 0.87
C THR A 187 5.69 7.18 0.62
N SER A 188 5.56 6.61 -0.57
CA SER A 188 6.28 5.41 -0.99
C SER A 188 7.29 5.69 -2.09
N THR A 189 7.11 6.79 -2.82
CA THR A 189 8.01 7.25 -3.88
C THR A 189 8.39 8.73 -3.68
N THR A 190 9.38 9.19 -4.43
CA THR A 190 9.78 10.60 -4.42
C THR A 190 8.60 11.53 -4.77
N HIS A 191 7.71 11.09 -5.65
CA HIS A 191 6.72 11.94 -6.29
C HIS A 191 5.28 11.75 -5.79
N ASN A 192 5.02 11.00 -4.70
CA ASN A 192 3.65 10.77 -4.23
C ASN A 192 3.40 11.15 -2.77
N LEU A 193 2.12 11.41 -2.48
CA LEU A 193 1.55 11.37 -1.13
C LEU A 193 0.40 10.37 -1.12
N GLU A 194 0.39 9.48 -0.15
CA GLU A 194 -0.63 8.46 0.04
C GLU A 194 -1.45 8.79 1.29
N ILE A 195 -2.76 8.92 1.10
CA ILE A 195 -3.72 9.32 2.13
C ILE A 195 -4.54 8.10 2.51
N GLY A 196 -4.34 7.62 3.73
CA GLY A 196 -5.08 6.52 4.34
C GLY A 196 -5.96 6.98 5.50
N GLY A 197 -6.64 6.03 6.16
CA GLY A 197 -7.43 6.31 7.36
C GLY A 197 -6.56 6.72 8.55
N ARG A 198 -7.19 7.16 9.62
CA ARG A 198 -6.57 7.77 10.80
C ARG A 198 -5.37 7.02 11.37
N THR A 199 -5.41 5.71 11.37
CA THR A 199 -4.34 4.84 11.92
C THR A 199 -3.80 3.86 10.89
N THR A 200 -4.21 3.99 9.62
CA THR A 200 -3.79 3.07 8.56
C THR A 200 -2.28 3.03 8.45
N SER A 201 -1.71 1.88 8.70
CA SER A 201 -0.28 1.62 8.52
C SER A 201 -0.01 0.12 8.43
N LYS A 202 1.10 -0.25 7.78
CA LYS A 202 1.57 -1.65 7.76
C LYS A 202 1.77 -2.18 9.18
N ALA A 203 2.25 -1.34 10.11
CA ALA A 203 2.48 -1.73 11.50
C ALA A 203 1.18 -2.05 12.24
N ASP A 204 0.15 -1.22 12.08
CA ASP A 204 -1.17 -1.47 12.67
C ASP A 204 -1.79 -2.75 12.10
N ALA A 205 -1.71 -2.96 10.79
CA ALA A 205 -2.20 -4.18 10.15
C ALA A 205 -1.47 -5.44 10.66
N ILE A 206 -0.13 -5.38 10.83
CA ILE A 206 0.67 -6.48 11.40
C ILE A 206 0.25 -6.75 12.85
N ALA A 207 0.11 -5.71 13.68
CA ALA A 207 -0.29 -5.86 15.06
C ALA A 207 -1.69 -6.51 15.20
N ASN A 208 -2.64 -6.13 14.35
CA ASN A 208 -3.97 -6.74 14.33
C ASN A 208 -3.95 -8.18 13.78
N LEU A 209 -3.13 -8.48 12.78
CA LEU A 209 -2.94 -9.85 12.32
C LEU A 209 -2.32 -10.72 13.42
N CYS A 210 -1.34 -10.21 14.17
CA CYS A 210 -0.75 -10.91 15.31
C CYS A 210 -1.79 -11.26 16.38
N LYS A 211 -2.70 -10.33 16.70
CA LYS A 211 -3.81 -10.61 17.62
C LYS A 211 -4.71 -11.74 17.09
N LEU A 212 -5.06 -11.72 15.81
CA LEU A 212 -5.87 -12.76 15.17
C LEU A 212 -5.19 -14.15 15.19
N LEU A 213 -3.85 -14.16 15.09
CA LEU A 213 -3.05 -15.40 15.12
C LEU A 213 -2.57 -15.79 16.53
N SER A 214 -2.89 -15.00 17.55
CA SER A 214 -2.40 -15.20 18.94
C SER A 214 -0.87 -15.20 19.03
N ILE A 215 -0.20 -14.34 18.24
CA ILE A 215 1.25 -14.16 18.21
C ILE A 215 1.62 -12.91 19.01
N SER A 216 2.56 -13.03 19.94
CA SER A 216 3.13 -11.86 20.64
C SER A 216 3.97 -11.01 19.69
N GLU A 217 3.89 -9.68 19.80
CA GLU A 217 4.69 -8.74 19.00
C GLU A 217 6.21 -8.98 19.15
N GLU A 218 6.65 -9.56 20.26
CA GLU A 218 8.06 -9.93 20.51
C GLU A 218 8.54 -11.07 19.58
N ASN A 219 7.61 -11.87 19.05
CA ASN A 219 7.88 -12.95 18.12
C ASN A 219 7.76 -12.52 16.64
N VAL A 220 7.70 -11.22 16.38
CA VAL A 220 7.57 -10.65 15.03
C VAL A 220 8.88 -10.05 14.55
N MET A 221 9.27 -10.41 13.34
CA MET A 221 10.35 -9.75 12.60
C MET A 221 9.74 -9.00 11.41
N ALA A 222 10.04 -7.70 11.30
CA ALA A 222 9.65 -6.89 10.16
C ALA A 222 10.89 -6.51 9.34
N VAL A 223 10.81 -6.65 8.03
CA VAL A 223 11.93 -6.42 7.11
C VAL A 223 11.50 -5.44 6.02
N ARG A 224 12.27 -4.37 5.85
CA ARG A 224 12.12 -3.38 4.81
C ARG A 224 13.50 -2.97 4.32
N GLN A 225 13.72 -2.97 3.02
CA GLN A 225 14.91 -2.52 2.28
C GLN A 225 16.13 -2.19 3.18
N LEU A 226 17.02 -3.17 3.42
CA LEU A 226 18.24 -3.09 4.27
C LEU A 226 18.02 -2.91 5.78
N LEU A 227 16.79 -2.89 6.27
CA LEU A 227 16.49 -2.74 7.70
C LEU A 227 15.73 -3.96 8.20
N ILE A 228 16.32 -4.63 9.21
CA ILE A 228 15.65 -5.67 9.99
C ILE A 228 15.17 -5.02 11.28
N LEU A 229 13.84 -4.89 11.41
CA LEU A 229 13.21 -4.37 12.62
C LEU A 229 12.73 -5.55 13.47
N ARG A 230 13.20 -5.60 14.72
CA ARG A 230 12.85 -6.66 15.68
C ARG A 230 11.53 -6.41 16.43
N SER A 231 10.72 -5.45 15.97
CA SER A 231 9.40 -5.15 16.54
C SER A 231 8.61 -4.33 15.54
N CYS A 232 7.34 -4.64 15.35
CA CYS A 232 6.46 -3.87 14.48
C CYS A 232 6.27 -2.40 14.93
N LYS A 233 6.50 -2.08 16.21
CA LYS A 233 6.46 -0.70 16.71
C LYS A 233 7.46 0.23 16.02
N ASN A 234 8.57 -0.29 15.51
CA ASN A 234 9.60 0.51 14.85
C ASN A 234 9.35 0.72 13.35
N TRP A 235 8.34 0.07 12.75
CA TRP A 235 8.04 0.21 11.33
C TRP A 235 7.55 1.61 10.95
N THR A 236 6.85 2.29 11.86
CA THR A 236 6.29 3.63 11.63
C THR A 236 7.26 4.78 11.93
N GLN A 237 8.36 4.54 12.65
CA GLN A 237 9.25 5.61 13.12
C GLN A 237 10.36 5.99 12.13
N GLN A 238 10.50 5.28 11.00
CA GLN A 238 11.53 5.55 10.00
C GLN A 238 10.91 6.02 8.68
N LYS A 239 10.43 7.25 8.70
CA LYS A 239 9.99 7.99 7.51
C LYS A 239 10.82 9.25 7.35
#